data_680b7ffce6abe19cfc72bfee7479ae25
#
_entry.id   680b7ffce6abe19cfc72bfee7479ae25
#
_cell.length_a   1.000
_cell.length_b   1.000
_cell.length_c   1.000
_cell.angle_alpha   90.00
_cell.angle_beta   90.00
_cell.angle_gamma   90.00
#
_symmetry.space_group_name_H-M   'P 1'
#
loop_
_entity.id
_entity.type
_entity.pdbx_description
1 polymer ?
#
loop_
_entity_poly.entity_id
_entity_poly.type
_entity_poly.pdbx_seq_one_letter_code
_entity_poly.pdbx_strand_id
1 'polypeptide(L)'
;IAELETQLSQSTENQELMSSIVTTDTPVEETHRGASNTLSILVNNSPGVLMRICQVFSRRAFNIDSLVVSEGRSGAFSRMTIDISGNPEGFEQIIKQVNKLIDVIHCHEHTAQNSVVREMLLVKILADNTQRSAALQVIEHFAGKTVDLGPTSMIAMFTGTTSKLDAATTMLDQFEVIETVRTGKVVMARGSQKT
;
A
#
# COMPACT_ATOMS: atom_id res chain seq x y z
N ILE A 1 -11.35 -11.75 55.27
CA ILE A 1 -9.90 -11.90 54.99
C ILE A 1 -9.72 -12.87 53.82
N ALA A 2 -10.38 -14.05 53.83
CA ALA A 2 -10.26 -15.06 52.74
C ALA A 2 -10.74 -14.56 51.35
N GLU A 3 -11.77 -13.69 51.28
CA GLU A 3 -12.26 -13.14 50.03
C GLU A 3 -11.30 -12.11 49.39
N LEU A 4 -10.57 -11.35 50.20
CA LEU A 4 -9.54 -10.40 49.76
C LEU A 4 -8.28 -11.11 49.22
N GLU A 5 -7.92 -12.23 49.81
CA GLU A 5 -6.79 -13.06 49.35
C GLU A 5 -7.10 -13.72 47.99
N THR A 6 -8.34 -14.15 47.79
CA THR A 6 -8.79 -14.72 46.49
C THR A 6 -8.81 -13.65 45.38
N GLN A 7 -9.23 -12.43 45.67
CA GLN A 7 -9.20 -11.34 44.69
C GLN A 7 -7.79 -10.88 44.34
N LEU A 8 -6.87 -10.87 45.29
CA LEU A 8 -5.46 -10.58 45.06
C LEU A 8 -4.80 -11.66 44.20
N SER A 9 -5.10 -12.92 44.42
CA SER A 9 -4.58 -14.05 43.66
C SER A 9 -5.03 -14.03 42.19
N GLN A 10 -6.32 -13.74 41.97
CA GLN A 10 -6.87 -13.57 40.59
C GLN A 10 -6.32 -12.36 39.86
N SER A 11 -6.01 -11.27 40.59
CA SER A 11 -5.40 -10.08 40.01
C SER A 11 -3.96 -10.35 39.55
N THR A 12 -3.20 -11.13 40.30
CA THR A 12 -1.81 -11.50 39.99
C THR A 12 -1.75 -12.48 38.81
N GLU A 13 -2.64 -13.47 38.78
CA GLU A 13 -2.75 -14.39 37.63
C GLU A 13 -3.13 -13.68 36.33
N ASN A 14 -4.03 -12.71 36.36
CA ASN A 14 -4.39 -11.90 35.21
C ASN A 14 -3.25 -10.99 34.75
N GLN A 15 -2.41 -10.48 35.68
CA GLN A 15 -1.22 -9.71 35.31
C GLN A 15 -0.13 -10.58 34.68
N GLU A 16 0.07 -11.81 35.16
CA GLU A 16 1.00 -12.75 34.56
C GLU A 16 0.51 -13.23 33.17
N LEU A 17 -0.79 -13.48 32.98
CA LEU A 17 -1.36 -13.79 31.65
C LEU A 17 -1.20 -12.64 30.65
N MET A 18 -1.44 -11.40 31.08
CA MET A 18 -1.24 -10.21 30.24
C MET A 18 0.23 -9.99 29.90
N SER A 19 1.14 -10.26 30.81
CA SER A 19 2.58 -10.19 30.60
C SER A 19 3.09 -11.28 29.63
N SER A 20 2.50 -12.47 29.61
CA SER A 20 2.87 -13.54 28.69
C SER A 20 2.33 -13.33 27.26
N ILE A 21 1.29 -12.49 27.08
CA ILE A 21 0.74 -12.15 25.77
C ILE A 21 1.58 -11.05 25.08
N VAL A 22 2.30 -10.22 25.86
CA VAL A 22 3.10 -9.10 25.35
C VAL A 22 4.52 -9.50 24.92
N THR A 23 4.99 -10.71 25.19
CA THR A 23 6.34 -11.17 24.84
C THR A 23 6.38 -12.28 23.79
N THR A 24 5.54 -12.21 22.78
CA THR A 24 5.88 -12.78 21.47
C THR A 24 6.22 -11.66 20.52
N ASP A 25 7.34 -10.99 20.79
CA ASP A 25 8.13 -10.29 19.80
C ASP A 25 8.75 -11.36 18.88
N THR A 26 7.91 -12.01 18.09
CA THR A 26 8.36 -12.57 16.83
C THR A 26 8.72 -11.35 16.00
N PRO A 27 9.98 -11.19 15.56
CA PRO A 27 10.30 -10.20 14.55
C PRO A 27 9.31 -10.49 13.43
N VAL A 28 8.44 -9.52 13.12
CA VAL A 28 7.75 -9.52 11.83
C VAL A 28 8.91 -9.63 10.86
N GLU A 29 9.11 -10.82 10.28
CA GLU A 29 10.01 -10.98 9.15
C GLU A 29 9.66 -9.81 8.25
N GLU A 30 10.63 -8.88 8.10
CA GLU A 30 10.61 -7.95 7.00
C GLU A 30 10.43 -8.85 5.78
N THR A 31 9.19 -9.02 5.37
CA THR A 31 8.89 -9.58 4.07
C THR A 31 9.62 -8.67 3.12
N HIS A 32 10.85 -9.08 2.78
CA HIS A 32 11.55 -8.56 1.61
C HIS A 32 10.47 -8.53 0.53
N ARG A 33 9.96 -7.37 0.23
CA ARG A 33 9.16 -7.17 -0.97
C ARG A 33 10.12 -7.52 -2.09
N GLY A 34 10.10 -8.80 -2.50
CA GLY A 34 10.83 -9.27 -3.65
C GLY A 34 10.53 -8.33 -4.80
N ALA A 35 11.43 -8.23 -5.75
CA ALA A 35 11.29 -7.31 -6.86
C ALA A 35 9.84 -7.29 -7.36
N SER A 36 9.07 -6.26 -7.01
CA SER A 36 7.68 -6.13 -7.45
C SER A 36 7.71 -5.59 -8.86
N ASN A 37 7.00 -6.28 -9.76
CA ASN A 37 6.90 -5.87 -11.15
C ASN A 37 5.58 -5.14 -11.36
N THR A 38 5.66 -3.98 -12.00
CA THR A 38 4.50 -3.11 -12.25
C THR A 38 4.02 -3.32 -13.68
N LEU A 39 2.77 -3.72 -13.83
CA LEU A 39 2.10 -3.90 -15.11
C LEU A 39 1.05 -2.80 -15.32
N SER A 40 0.95 -2.26 -16.54
CA SER A 40 -0.23 -1.54 -16.98
C SER A 40 -1.00 -2.38 -17.99
N ILE A 41 -2.31 -2.44 -17.81
CA ILE A 41 -3.21 -3.22 -18.65
C ILE A 41 -4.32 -2.30 -19.14
N LEU A 42 -4.43 -2.13 -20.44
CA LEU A 42 -5.56 -1.44 -21.06
C LEU A 42 -6.60 -2.48 -21.45
N VAL A 43 -7.83 -2.27 -21.02
CA VAL A 43 -8.92 -3.24 -21.21
C VAL A 43 -10.18 -2.55 -21.71
N ASN A 44 -11.08 -3.32 -22.35
CA ASN A 44 -12.46 -2.90 -22.56
C ASN A 44 -13.15 -2.70 -21.21
N ASN A 45 -13.87 -1.60 -21.05
CA ASN A 45 -14.60 -1.30 -19.81
C ASN A 45 -15.90 -2.11 -19.78
N SER A 46 -15.79 -3.39 -19.41
CA SER A 46 -16.93 -4.30 -19.35
C SER A 46 -16.95 -5.09 -18.02
N PRO A 47 -18.15 -5.46 -17.52
CA PRO A 47 -18.28 -6.22 -16.28
C PRO A 47 -17.49 -7.53 -16.30
N GLY A 48 -16.82 -7.86 -15.17
CA GLY A 48 -16.11 -9.11 -14.98
C GLY A 48 -14.68 -9.15 -15.56
N VAL A 49 -14.20 -8.13 -16.26
CA VAL A 49 -12.83 -8.10 -16.82
C VAL A 49 -11.79 -8.23 -15.73
N LEU A 50 -11.92 -7.47 -14.64
CA LEU A 50 -11.00 -7.54 -13.50
C LEU A 50 -10.93 -8.95 -12.93
N MET A 51 -12.07 -9.62 -12.78
CA MET A 51 -12.12 -11.00 -12.26
C MET A 51 -11.33 -11.97 -13.16
N ARG A 52 -11.48 -11.86 -14.48
CA ARG A 52 -10.75 -12.71 -15.44
C ARG A 52 -9.26 -12.48 -15.37
N ILE A 53 -8.83 -11.24 -15.20
CA ILE A 53 -7.41 -10.88 -15.03
C ILE A 53 -6.89 -11.45 -13.71
N CYS A 54 -7.57 -11.24 -12.58
CA CYS A 54 -7.17 -11.78 -11.29
C CYS A 54 -7.04 -13.32 -11.30
N GLN A 55 -7.91 -14.02 -12.03
CA GLN A 55 -7.81 -15.48 -12.19
C GLN A 55 -6.52 -15.92 -12.91
N VAL A 56 -5.99 -15.13 -13.85
CA VAL A 56 -4.73 -15.43 -14.53
C VAL A 56 -3.57 -15.37 -13.54
N PHE A 57 -3.52 -14.34 -12.70
CA PHE A 57 -2.49 -14.19 -11.65
C PHE A 57 -2.59 -15.31 -10.60
N SER A 58 -3.80 -15.56 -10.10
CA SER A 58 -4.06 -16.58 -9.07
C SER A 58 -3.63 -17.98 -9.52
N ARG A 59 -3.97 -18.37 -10.76
CA ARG A 59 -3.59 -19.69 -11.31
C ARG A 59 -2.09 -19.91 -11.41
N ARG A 60 -1.29 -18.86 -11.36
CA ARG A 60 0.16 -18.90 -11.46
C ARG A 60 0.87 -18.53 -10.16
N ALA A 61 0.13 -18.48 -9.08
CA ALA A 61 0.64 -18.14 -7.75
C ALA A 61 1.37 -16.79 -7.70
N PHE A 62 0.93 -15.81 -8.52
CA PHE A 62 1.36 -14.42 -8.34
C PHE A 62 0.46 -13.72 -7.35
N ASN A 63 1.08 -13.02 -6.39
CA ASN A 63 0.35 -12.16 -5.49
C ASN A 63 0.12 -10.78 -6.15
N ILE A 64 -1.05 -10.20 -5.91
CA ILE A 64 -1.35 -8.81 -6.28
C ILE A 64 -1.10 -7.94 -5.06
N ASP A 65 -0.01 -7.19 -5.08
CA ASP A 65 0.40 -6.33 -3.97
C ASP A 65 -0.36 -5.00 -3.97
N SER A 66 -0.66 -4.48 -5.16
CA SER A 66 -1.52 -3.31 -5.32
C SER A 66 -2.26 -3.34 -6.65
N LEU A 67 -3.42 -2.70 -6.67
CA LEU A 67 -4.28 -2.59 -7.85
C LEU A 67 -4.91 -1.21 -7.90
N VAL A 68 -4.72 -0.52 -9.01
CA VAL A 68 -5.41 0.74 -9.32
C VAL A 68 -6.16 0.56 -10.62
N VAL A 69 -7.45 0.86 -10.62
CA VAL A 69 -8.29 0.82 -11.81
C VAL A 69 -8.87 2.20 -12.05
N SER A 70 -8.76 2.68 -13.26
CA SER A 70 -9.36 3.95 -13.67
C SER A 70 -10.03 3.82 -15.03
N GLU A 71 -11.20 4.43 -15.14
CA GLU A 71 -11.89 4.57 -16.41
C GLU A 71 -11.11 5.52 -17.33
N GLY A 72 -10.99 5.15 -18.59
CA GLY A 72 -10.39 5.99 -19.61
C GLY A 72 -11.31 7.14 -20.03
N ARG A 73 -10.74 8.15 -20.66
CA ARG A 73 -11.44 9.39 -21.02
C ARG A 73 -12.72 9.19 -21.87
N SER A 74 -12.78 8.11 -22.65
CA SER A 74 -13.94 7.80 -23.49
C SER A 74 -15.00 6.94 -22.83
N GLY A 75 -14.74 6.43 -21.62
CA GLY A 75 -15.60 5.45 -20.96
C GLY A 75 -15.59 4.04 -21.59
N ALA A 76 -15.08 3.89 -22.79
CA ALA A 76 -15.04 2.60 -23.50
C ALA A 76 -13.94 1.65 -22.96
N PHE A 77 -12.91 2.22 -22.37
CA PHE A 77 -11.73 1.49 -21.90
C PHE A 77 -11.45 1.83 -20.44
N SER A 78 -10.86 0.87 -19.74
CA SER A 78 -10.29 1.08 -18.40
C SER A 78 -8.81 0.74 -18.40
N ARG A 79 -8.06 1.46 -17.58
CA ARG A 79 -6.65 1.18 -17.31
C ARG A 79 -6.51 0.61 -15.93
N MET A 80 -5.77 -0.48 -15.84
CA MET A 80 -5.39 -1.11 -14.59
C MET A 80 -3.88 -1.01 -14.44
N THR A 81 -3.40 -0.54 -13.28
CA THR A 81 -2.01 -0.67 -12.87
C THR A 81 -1.97 -1.70 -11.76
N ILE A 82 -1.21 -2.75 -11.95
CA ILE A 82 -1.12 -3.88 -11.02
C ILE A 82 0.35 -4.08 -10.64
N ASP A 83 0.63 -4.06 -9.35
CA ASP A 83 1.89 -4.55 -8.82
C ASP A 83 1.74 -5.99 -8.43
N ILE A 84 2.68 -6.81 -8.87
CA ILE A 84 2.69 -8.24 -8.58
C ILE A 84 4.03 -8.66 -8.02
N SER A 85 3.98 -9.60 -7.08
CA SER A 85 5.14 -10.33 -6.59
C SER A 85 4.96 -11.83 -6.88
N GLY A 86 6.07 -12.51 -7.15
CA GLY A 86 6.06 -13.93 -7.48
C GLY A 86 7.37 -14.38 -8.12
N ASN A 87 7.36 -15.58 -8.70
CA ASN A 87 8.55 -16.12 -9.34
C ASN A 87 8.94 -15.31 -10.60
N PRO A 88 10.14 -14.73 -10.66
CA PRO A 88 10.60 -13.94 -11.81
C PRO A 88 10.56 -14.70 -13.16
N GLU A 89 10.83 -16.00 -13.15
CA GLU A 89 10.81 -16.82 -14.37
C GLU A 89 9.42 -16.93 -15.02
N GLY A 90 8.35 -16.76 -14.22
CA GLY A 90 6.97 -16.79 -14.68
C GLY A 90 6.45 -15.45 -15.23
N PHE A 91 7.21 -14.35 -15.05
CA PHE A 91 6.72 -13.01 -15.30
C PHE A 91 6.38 -12.73 -16.77
N GLU A 92 7.27 -13.07 -17.71
CA GLU A 92 6.97 -12.95 -19.13
C GLU A 92 5.76 -13.79 -19.57
N GLN A 93 5.63 -14.97 -18.97
CA GLN A 93 4.53 -15.88 -19.28
C GLN A 93 3.18 -15.29 -18.88
N ILE A 94 3.13 -14.62 -17.72
CA ILE A 94 1.89 -14.02 -17.25
C ILE A 94 1.48 -12.85 -18.13
N ILE A 95 2.41 -12.00 -18.58
CA ILE A 95 2.14 -10.93 -19.55
C ILE A 95 1.56 -11.49 -20.84
N LYS A 96 2.17 -12.56 -21.38
CA LYS A 96 1.69 -13.23 -22.59
C LYS A 96 0.28 -13.81 -22.43
N GLN A 97 -0.06 -14.29 -21.23
CA GLN A 97 -1.39 -14.84 -20.95
C GLN A 97 -2.44 -13.76 -20.74
N VAL A 98 -2.10 -12.68 -20.04
CA VAL A 98 -3.00 -11.54 -19.89
C VAL A 98 -3.34 -10.95 -21.26
N ASN A 99 -2.35 -10.81 -22.14
CA ASN A 99 -2.56 -10.32 -23.52
C ASN A 99 -3.42 -11.25 -24.41
N LYS A 100 -3.67 -12.49 -23.99
CA LYS A 100 -4.59 -13.41 -24.71
C LYS A 100 -6.04 -13.28 -24.29
N LEU A 101 -6.34 -12.54 -23.23
CA LEU A 101 -7.72 -12.31 -22.80
C LEU A 101 -8.42 -11.40 -23.81
N ILE A 102 -9.65 -11.76 -24.17
CA ILE A 102 -10.42 -11.06 -25.23
C ILE A 102 -10.68 -9.59 -24.91
N ASP A 103 -10.78 -9.26 -23.61
CA ASP A 103 -11.03 -7.90 -23.15
C ASP A 103 -9.76 -7.06 -23.01
N VAL A 104 -8.58 -7.67 -23.10
CA VAL A 104 -7.30 -6.99 -22.95
C VAL A 104 -6.83 -6.47 -24.30
N ILE A 105 -6.60 -5.17 -24.37
CA ILE A 105 -6.08 -4.51 -25.56
C ILE A 105 -4.56 -4.62 -25.59
N HIS A 106 -3.92 -4.33 -24.45
CA HIS A 106 -2.49 -4.57 -24.24
C HIS A 106 -2.17 -4.64 -22.74
N CYS A 107 -1.07 -5.35 -22.45
CA CYS A 107 -0.45 -5.42 -21.14
C CYS A 107 1.06 -5.19 -21.32
N HIS A 108 1.61 -4.21 -20.61
CA HIS A 108 3.02 -3.85 -20.66
C HIS A 108 3.62 -3.79 -19.26
N GLU A 109 4.88 -4.17 -19.16
CA GLU A 109 5.70 -3.96 -17.98
C GLU A 109 6.26 -2.54 -17.95
N HIS A 110 6.28 -1.97 -16.74
CA HIS A 110 6.86 -0.67 -16.49
C HIS A 110 8.04 -0.76 -15.52
N THR A 111 9.13 -0.12 -15.92
CA THR A 111 10.34 0.03 -15.12
C THR A 111 10.58 1.51 -14.80
N ALA A 112 11.48 1.77 -13.85
CA ALA A 112 11.84 3.15 -13.51
C ALA A 112 12.45 3.94 -14.69
N GLN A 113 13.04 3.23 -15.66
CA GLN A 113 13.66 3.84 -16.83
C GLN A 113 12.61 4.29 -17.88
N ASN A 114 11.60 3.44 -18.13
CA ASN A 114 10.63 3.67 -19.21
C ASN A 114 9.36 4.41 -18.75
N SER A 115 9.17 4.62 -17.45
CA SER A 115 7.94 5.18 -16.91
C SER A 115 8.15 6.13 -15.73
N VAL A 116 7.13 6.91 -15.45
CA VAL A 116 6.98 7.68 -14.21
C VAL A 116 5.99 6.95 -13.33
N VAL A 117 6.41 6.62 -12.12
CA VAL A 117 5.59 5.94 -11.12
C VAL A 117 5.30 6.91 -9.98
N ARG A 118 4.06 6.98 -9.54
CA ARG A 118 3.64 7.76 -8.37
C ARG A 118 2.61 7.00 -7.55
N GLU A 119 2.66 7.23 -6.25
CA GLU A 119 1.69 6.75 -5.27
C GLU A 119 1.23 7.93 -4.43
N MET A 120 0.10 7.78 -3.77
CA MET A 120 -0.40 8.71 -2.77
C MET A 120 -0.53 7.98 -1.42
N LEU A 121 -0.16 8.67 -0.36
CA LEU A 121 -0.26 8.23 1.02
C LEU A 121 -1.03 9.28 1.83
N LEU A 122 -2.04 8.82 2.58
CA LEU A 122 -2.70 9.60 3.62
C LEU A 122 -2.31 9.00 4.97
N VAL A 123 -1.89 9.85 5.89
CA VAL A 123 -1.55 9.46 7.27
C VAL A 123 -2.30 10.34 8.23
N LYS A 124 -3.06 9.72 9.14
CA LYS A 124 -3.71 10.40 10.24
C LYS A 124 -2.89 10.18 11.50
N ILE A 125 -2.48 11.28 12.13
CA ILE A 125 -1.69 11.27 13.36
C ILE A 125 -2.40 12.07 14.46
N LEU A 126 -2.25 11.60 15.70
CA LEU A 126 -2.49 12.44 16.88
C LEU A 126 -1.27 13.33 17.09
N ALA A 127 -1.52 14.60 17.24
CA ALA A 127 -0.49 15.58 17.58
C ALA A 127 -1.10 16.67 18.43
N ASP A 128 -0.68 16.73 19.67
CA ASP A 128 -1.00 17.84 20.55
C ASP A 128 -0.24 19.12 20.15
N ASN A 129 -0.46 20.20 20.87
CA ASN A 129 0.18 21.47 20.56
C ASN A 129 1.72 21.42 20.65
N THR A 130 2.29 20.48 21.41
CA THR A 130 3.74 20.34 21.59
C THR A 130 4.37 19.58 20.43
N GLN A 131 3.69 18.58 19.89
CA GLN A 131 4.15 17.71 18.80
C GLN A 131 3.83 18.27 17.41
N ARG A 132 2.81 19.14 17.32
CA ARG A 132 2.29 19.67 16.07
C ARG A 132 3.36 20.30 15.18
N SER A 133 4.22 21.14 15.76
CA SER A 133 5.28 21.81 14.99
C SER A 133 6.29 20.82 14.43
N ALA A 134 6.68 19.79 15.19
CA ALA A 134 7.57 18.74 14.72
C ALA A 134 6.92 17.89 13.60
N ALA A 135 5.65 17.55 13.75
CA ALA A 135 4.91 16.82 12.72
C ALA A 135 4.82 17.62 11.40
N LEU A 136 4.52 18.90 11.47
CA LEU A 136 4.47 19.79 10.30
C LEU A 136 5.83 19.90 9.61
N GLN A 137 6.93 19.94 10.34
CA GLN A 137 8.29 19.94 9.77
C GLN A 137 8.58 18.65 8.99
N VAL A 138 8.19 17.49 9.53
CA VAL A 138 8.32 16.22 8.80
C VAL A 138 7.47 16.21 7.53
N ILE A 139 6.21 16.67 7.63
CA ILE A 139 5.31 16.76 6.47
C ILE A 139 5.92 17.66 5.39
N GLU A 140 6.44 18.82 5.76
CA GLU A 140 7.06 19.77 4.83
C GLU A 140 8.34 19.20 4.21
N HIS A 141 9.20 18.55 5.00
CA HIS A 141 10.43 17.91 4.51
C HIS A 141 10.17 16.90 3.37
N PHE A 142 9.11 16.12 3.50
CA PHE A 142 8.69 15.18 2.46
C PHE A 142 7.76 15.82 1.40
N ALA A 143 7.68 17.15 1.34
CA ALA A 143 6.78 17.88 0.46
C ALA A 143 5.34 17.36 0.50
N GLY A 144 4.90 16.98 1.71
CA GLY A 144 3.52 16.61 2.00
C GLY A 144 2.64 17.84 2.18
N LYS A 145 1.35 17.61 2.24
CA LYS A 145 0.35 18.64 2.51
C LYS A 145 -0.55 18.19 3.65
N THR A 146 -0.77 19.06 4.61
CA THR A 146 -1.83 18.86 5.59
C THR A 146 -3.17 19.08 4.91
N VAL A 147 -4.03 18.07 4.89
CA VAL A 147 -5.35 18.12 4.23
C VAL A 147 -6.48 18.26 5.23
N ASP A 148 -6.23 17.88 6.49
CA ASP A 148 -7.12 18.15 7.63
C ASP A 148 -6.29 18.48 8.86
N LEU A 149 -6.79 19.46 9.65
CA LEU A 149 -6.11 19.93 10.85
C LEU A 149 -7.14 20.18 11.96
N GLY A 150 -7.23 19.23 12.88
CA GLY A 150 -8.06 19.32 14.10
C GLY A 150 -7.28 19.82 15.32
N PRO A 151 -7.95 19.99 16.48
CA PRO A 151 -7.29 20.38 17.72
C PRO A 151 -6.24 19.40 18.22
N THR A 152 -6.46 18.10 18.05
CA THR A 152 -5.61 17.02 18.57
C THR A 152 -5.14 16.04 17.49
N SER A 153 -5.59 16.21 16.25
CA SER A 153 -5.23 15.31 15.15
C SER A 153 -5.00 16.08 13.86
N MET A 154 -4.26 15.49 12.94
CA MET A 154 -4.08 16.00 11.59
C MET A 154 -4.02 14.86 10.59
N ILE A 155 -4.41 15.15 9.34
CA ILE A 155 -4.23 14.23 8.20
C ILE A 155 -3.25 14.88 7.23
N ALA A 156 -2.17 14.17 6.96
CA ALA A 156 -1.18 14.55 5.98
C ALA A 156 -1.33 13.71 4.71
N MET A 157 -1.15 14.35 3.56
CA MET A 157 -1.13 13.71 2.24
C MET A 157 0.26 13.85 1.63
N PHE A 158 0.79 12.74 1.17
CA PHE A 158 2.07 12.67 0.45
C PHE A 158 1.86 12.06 -0.92
N THR A 159 2.65 12.54 -1.88
CA THR A 159 2.73 11.93 -3.22
C THR A 159 4.20 11.76 -3.59
N GLY A 160 4.52 10.63 -4.20
CA GLY A 160 5.91 10.36 -4.56
C GLY A 160 6.15 8.96 -5.08
N THR A 161 7.43 8.57 -5.04
CA THR A 161 7.86 7.20 -5.28
C THR A 161 7.61 6.36 -4.03
N THR A 162 7.57 5.04 -4.19
CA THR A 162 7.44 4.06 -3.09
C THR A 162 8.44 4.36 -1.98
N SER A 163 9.73 4.50 -2.30
CA SER A 163 10.79 4.76 -1.33
C SER A 163 10.63 6.09 -0.57
N LYS A 164 10.13 7.14 -1.24
CA LYS A 164 9.83 8.41 -0.57
C LYS A 164 8.71 8.25 0.44
N LEU A 165 7.65 7.52 0.07
CA LEU A 165 6.50 7.33 0.96
C LEU A 165 6.84 6.41 2.13
N ASP A 166 7.67 5.39 1.91
CA ASP A 166 8.17 4.51 2.97
C ASP A 166 9.03 5.31 3.98
N ALA A 167 9.93 6.15 3.49
CA ALA A 167 10.72 7.02 4.35
C ALA A 167 9.85 8.02 5.13
N ALA A 168 8.81 8.59 4.51
CA ALA A 168 7.88 9.48 5.18
C ALA A 168 7.11 8.74 6.29
N THR A 169 6.64 7.51 6.03
CA THR A 169 5.97 6.68 7.03
C THR A 169 6.88 6.43 8.22
N THR A 170 8.11 5.94 7.97
CA THR A 170 9.10 5.68 9.03
C THR A 170 9.38 6.92 9.89
N MET A 171 9.46 8.11 9.28
CA MET A 171 9.66 9.35 10.04
C MET A 171 8.43 9.78 10.82
N LEU A 172 7.23 9.39 10.38
CA LEU A 172 5.99 9.69 11.10
C LEU A 172 5.69 8.70 12.23
N ASP A 173 6.33 7.52 12.25
CA ASP A 173 6.16 6.51 13.31
C ASP A 173 6.60 6.99 14.70
N GLN A 174 7.36 8.10 14.78
CA GLN A 174 7.66 8.78 16.06
C GLN A 174 6.44 9.46 16.69
N PHE A 175 5.37 9.67 15.94
CA PHE A 175 4.10 10.20 16.41
C PHE A 175 3.08 9.07 16.56
N GLU A 176 1.99 9.31 17.26
CA GLU A 176 0.91 8.34 17.35
C GLU A 176 0.11 8.30 16.03
N VAL A 177 0.45 7.32 15.17
CA VAL A 177 -0.25 7.09 13.90
C VAL A 177 -1.53 6.31 14.16
N ILE A 178 -2.69 6.92 13.86
CA ILE A 178 -4.01 6.29 14.02
C ILE A 178 -4.32 5.40 12.81
N GLU A 179 -4.05 5.91 11.61
CA GLU A 179 -4.48 5.26 10.37
C GLU A 179 -3.59 5.69 9.21
N THR A 180 -3.33 4.75 8.33
CA THR A 180 -2.57 4.97 7.10
C THR A 180 -3.34 4.38 5.93
N VAL A 181 -3.56 5.18 4.89
CA VAL A 181 -4.18 4.74 3.64
C VAL A 181 -3.22 5.02 2.49
N ARG A 182 -2.88 3.99 1.72
CA ARG A 182 -1.99 4.11 0.57
C ARG A 182 -2.69 3.63 -0.70
N THR A 183 -2.57 4.38 -1.78
CA THR A 183 -2.99 3.92 -3.09
C THR A 183 -1.98 2.92 -3.63
N GLY A 184 -2.36 2.16 -4.64
CA GLY A 184 -1.38 1.48 -5.47
C GLY A 184 -0.60 2.46 -6.36
N LYS A 185 0.35 1.94 -7.12
CA LYS A 185 1.14 2.72 -8.08
C LYS A 185 0.27 3.17 -9.24
N VAL A 186 0.44 4.42 -9.62
CA VAL A 186 -0.05 4.98 -10.88
C VAL A 186 1.15 5.17 -11.78
N VAL A 187 1.04 4.68 -13.01
CA VAL A 187 2.16 4.62 -13.96
C VAL A 187 1.81 5.36 -15.23
N MET A 188 2.80 6.07 -15.78
CA MET A 188 2.70 6.70 -17.10
C MET A 188 4.02 6.51 -17.86
N ALA A 189 3.95 6.01 -19.07
CA ALA A 189 5.11 5.83 -19.95
C ALA A 189 5.78 7.18 -20.23
N ARG A 190 7.10 7.17 -20.37
CA ARG A 190 7.87 8.38 -20.74
C ARG A 190 7.84 8.61 -22.25
N GLY A 191 8.04 9.86 -22.63
CA GLY A 191 8.09 10.25 -24.05
C GLY A 191 6.73 10.20 -24.75
N SER A 192 6.73 9.82 -26.02
CA SER A 192 5.52 9.78 -26.87
C SER A 192 4.78 8.43 -26.82
N GLN A 193 5.28 7.47 -26.08
CA GLN A 193 4.66 6.15 -25.94
C GLN A 193 3.39 6.23 -25.08
N LYS A 194 2.37 5.48 -25.49
CA LYS A 194 1.17 5.33 -24.67
C LYS A 194 1.41 4.24 -23.63
N THR A 195 0.94 4.51 -22.43
CA THR A 195 0.96 3.55 -21.31
C THR A 195 -0.02 2.45 -21.55
#